data_52e8c448ba3b00ca4c3b6de32e91d9e7
#
_entry.id   52e8c448ba3b00ca4c3b6de32e91d9e7
#
_cell.length_a   1.000
_cell.length_b   1.000
_cell.length_c   1.000
_cell.angle_alpha   90.00
_cell.angle_beta   90.00
_cell.angle_gamma   90.00
#
_symmetry.space_group_name_H-M   'P 1'
#
loop_
_entity.id
_entity.type
_entity.pdbx_description
1 polymer ?
#
loop_
_entity_poly.entity_id
_entity_poly.type
_entity_poly.pdbx_seq_one_letter_code
_entity_poly.pdbx_strand_id
1 'polypeptide(L)'
;MLTIDDIRAIPLFSTLTAAELERLVQNSADLRLGAGEFAVHEGGERALFAVLSGKIEVVKLFDGIERTLGWRLPGTIFGEVPIAFGTPFPGAYRASEPSRVMRVDPRQYYAIAAASPEISIKIGALARERIGGLQGIVAEPPKARVTMVGHRWDTACSELRRFLARNQISFDWITPDSPELATRWPGTPPSDDDYPVLRLADGTTINRPSTRDVARLLGLQTTARLAEYDTMIIGGGPAGLAAQCTARPRGYVP
;
A
#
# COMPACT_ATOMS: atom_id res chain seq x y z
N MET A 1 30.28 2.50 5.31
CA MET A 1 30.61 1.37 4.44
C MET A 1 30.28 0.11 5.22
N LEU A 2 29.63 -0.88 4.59
CA LEU A 2 29.32 -2.18 5.22
C LEU A 2 30.60 -2.93 5.60
N THR A 3 30.54 -3.61 6.75
CA THR A 3 31.63 -4.49 7.23
C THR A 3 31.12 -5.92 7.40
N ILE A 4 32.03 -6.88 7.47
CA ILE A 4 31.70 -8.28 7.75
C ILE A 4 30.98 -8.40 9.11
N ASP A 5 31.40 -7.64 10.09
CA ASP A 5 30.82 -7.67 11.44
C ASP A 5 29.39 -7.12 11.45
N ASP A 6 29.09 -6.06 10.67
CA ASP A 6 27.73 -5.57 10.48
C ASP A 6 26.79 -6.69 9.99
N ILE A 7 27.24 -7.49 9.01
CA ILE A 7 26.43 -8.55 8.43
C ILE A 7 26.35 -9.78 9.34
N ARG A 8 27.45 -10.13 9.99
CA ARG A 8 27.50 -11.28 10.93
C ARG A 8 26.58 -11.06 12.13
N ALA A 9 26.39 -9.82 12.55
CA ALA A 9 25.47 -9.48 13.63
C ALA A 9 24.00 -9.76 13.31
N ILE A 10 23.65 -9.96 12.01
CA ILE A 10 22.29 -10.30 11.59
C ILE A 10 22.08 -11.80 11.74
N PRO A 11 21.15 -12.29 12.57
CA PRO A 11 20.95 -13.72 12.85
C PRO A 11 20.77 -14.60 11.61
N LEU A 12 20.14 -14.04 10.56
CA LEU A 12 19.96 -14.76 9.29
C LEU A 12 21.30 -15.15 8.64
N PHE A 13 22.31 -14.30 8.74
CA PHE A 13 23.59 -14.45 8.05
C PHE A 13 24.71 -15.00 8.96
N SER A 14 24.41 -15.30 10.22
CA SER A 14 25.39 -15.76 11.22
C SER A 14 26.07 -17.07 10.86
N THR A 15 25.42 -17.90 10.01
CA THR A 15 25.95 -19.21 9.58
C THR A 15 26.79 -19.15 8.30
N LEU A 16 26.91 -17.98 7.67
CA LEU A 16 27.66 -17.78 6.45
C LEU A 16 29.18 -17.86 6.71
N THR A 17 29.89 -18.43 5.76
CA THR A 17 31.35 -18.44 5.73
C THR A 17 31.93 -17.03 5.52
N ALA A 18 33.19 -16.83 5.86
CA ALA A 18 33.87 -15.56 5.64
C ALA A 18 33.81 -15.10 4.17
N ALA A 19 33.99 -16.02 3.21
CA ALA A 19 33.93 -15.73 1.79
C ALA A 19 32.54 -15.31 1.31
N GLU A 20 31.48 -15.88 1.88
CA GLU A 20 30.07 -15.49 1.58
C GLU A 20 29.75 -14.11 2.18
N LEU A 21 30.22 -13.84 3.39
CA LEU A 21 30.09 -12.52 4.03
C LEU A 21 30.81 -11.42 3.25
N GLU A 22 32.04 -11.69 2.77
CA GLU A 22 32.79 -10.77 1.91
C GLU A 22 32.04 -10.45 0.62
N ARG A 23 31.46 -11.46 -0.03
CA ARG A 23 30.62 -11.27 -1.22
C ARG A 23 29.40 -10.40 -0.93
N LEU A 24 28.75 -10.57 0.23
CA LEU A 24 27.64 -9.73 0.64
C LEU A 24 28.09 -8.28 0.86
N VAL A 25 29.21 -8.06 1.55
CA VAL A 25 29.77 -6.71 1.75
C VAL A 25 30.00 -6.00 0.41
N GLN A 26 30.61 -6.72 -0.55
CA GLN A 26 30.97 -6.14 -1.87
C GLN A 26 29.76 -5.84 -2.76
N ASN A 27 28.67 -6.61 -2.63
CA ASN A 27 27.55 -6.57 -3.57
C ASN A 27 26.23 -6.08 -2.96
N SER A 28 26.24 -5.60 -1.72
CA SER A 28 25.08 -5.03 -1.06
C SER A 28 25.21 -3.52 -0.90
N ALA A 29 24.09 -2.81 -0.97
CA ALA A 29 24.07 -1.38 -0.73
C ALA A 29 23.95 -1.06 0.76
N ASP A 30 24.70 -0.07 1.22
CA ASP A 30 24.66 0.51 2.57
C ASP A 30 23.83 1.79 2.52
N LEU A 31 22.58 1.71 2.92
CA LEU A 31 21.64 2.82 2.90
C LEU A 31 21.60 3.50 4.26
N ARG A 32 21.74 4.83 4.26
CA ARG A 32 21.53 5.68 5.44
C ARG A 32 20.28 6.51 5.20
N LEU A 33 19.31 6.34 6.06
CA LEU A 33 17.99 6.95 5.95
C LEU A 33 17.82 7.95 7.09
N GLY A 34 17.42 9.17 6.76
CA GLY A 34 16.91 10.13 7.72
C GLY A 34 15.52 9.74 8.23
N ALA A 35 15.09 10.32 9.35
CA ALA A 35 13.72 10.12 9.83
C ALA A 35 12.70 10.55 8.78
N GLY A 36 11.71 9.70 8.51
CA GLY A 36 10.68 9.90 7.47
C GLY A 36 11.07 9.39 6.08
N GLU A 37 12.34 9.05 5.82
CA GLU A 37 12.75 8.51 4.52
C GLU A 37 12.35 7.04 4.35
N PHE A 38 12.00 6.67 3.13
CA PHE A 38 11.59 5.32 2.80
C PHE A 38 12.76 4.46 2.30
N ALA A 39 12.92 3.28 2.88
CA ALA A 39 13.78 2.23 2.33
C ALA A 39 13.17 1.65 1.04
N VAL A 40 11.85 1.49 1.02
CA VAL A 40 11.07 1.04 -0.13
C VAL A 40 9.61 1.45 0.03
N HIS A 41 8.97 1.82 -1.08
CA HIS A 41 7.54 2.10 -1.14
C HIS A 41 6.72 0.83 -1.40
N GLU A 42 5.43 0.88 -1.09
CA GLU A 42 4.47 -0.16 -1.49
C GLU A 42 4.51 -0.31 -3.03
N GLY A 43 4.48 -1.54 -3.50
CA GLY A 43 4.63 -1.83 -4.94
C GLY A 43 6.07 -1.76 -5.48
N GLY A 44 7.04 -1.39 -4.64
CA GLY A 44 8.45 -1.28 -5.03
C GLY A 44 9.10 -2.60 -5.44
N GLU A 45 10.26 -2.50 -6.08
CA GLU A 45 11.03 -3.65 -6.58
C GLU A 45 11.51 -4.55 -5.45
N ARG A 46 11.56 -5.85 -5.74
CA ARG A 46 12.01 -6.88 -4.82
C ARG A 46 13.45 -6.65 -4.38
N ALA A 47 13.68 -6.68 -3.10
CA ALA A 47 14.99 -6.73 -2.48
C ALA A 47 14.85 -7.28 -1.05
N LEU A 48 15.92 -7.84 -0.51
CA LEU A 48 16.00 -8.17 0.91
C LEU A 48 16.74 -7.05 1.62
N PHE A 49 16.21 -6.62 2.75
CA PHE A 49 16.83 -5.60 3.58
C PHE A 49 17.14 -6.16 4.96
N ALA A 50 18.20 -5.65 5.58
CA ALA A 50 18.52 -5.93 6.97
C ALA A 50 18.76 -4.61 7.71
N VAL A 51 18.17 -4.46 8.89
CA VAL A 51 18.34 -3.27 9.74
C VAL A 51 19.64 -3.41 10.52
N LEU A 52 20.56 -2.50 10.31
CA LEU A 52 21.85 -2.43 11.01
C LEU A 52 21.76 -1.54 12.25
N SER A 53 21.07 -0.40 12.14
CA SER A 53 20.81 0.51 13.26
C SER A 53 19.54 1.31 13.02
N GLY A 54 18.98 1.91 14.07
CA GLY A 54 17.75 2.69 14.02
C GLY A 54 16.49 1.81 14.03
N LYS A 55 15.39 2.34 13.48
CA LYS A 55 14.07 1.71 13.55
C LYS A 55 13.28 1.96 12.28
N ILE A 56 12.81 0.90 11.64
CA ILE A 56 12.01 0.95 10.41
C ILE A 56 10.56 0.64 10.73
N GLU A 57 9.67 1.51 10.33
CA GLU A 57 8.23 1.38 10.41
C GLU A 57 7.69 0.71 9.15
N VAL A 58 6.81 -0.26 9.32
CA VAL A 58 6.07 -0.87 8.22
C VAL A 58 4.72 -0.17 8.12
N VAL A 59 4.48 0.51 7.03
CA VAL A 59 3.25 1.27 6.81
C VAL A 59 2.51 0.77 5.58
N LYS A 60 1.19 0.83 5.64
CA LYS A 60 0.32 0.50 4.53
C LYS A 60 -0.86 1.45 4.46
N LEU A 61 -1.24 1.80 3.24
CA LEU A 61 -2.41 2.62 2.99
C LEU A 61 -3.66 1.73 2.91
N PHE A 62 -4.63 1.97 3.78
CA PHE A 62 -5.96 1.36 3.73
C PHE A 62 -6.98 2.49 3.55
N ASP A 63 -7.68 2.48 2.44
CA ASP A 63 -8.70 3.49 2.12
C ASP A 63 -8.21 4.95 2.27
N GLY A 64 -6.96 5.21 1.88
CA GLY A 64 -6.34 6.53 1.99
C GLY A 64 -5.83 6.91 3.39
N ILE A 65 -5.95 6.00 4.37
CA ILE A 65 -5.44 6.19 5.73
C ILE A 65 -4.21 5.33 5.92
N GLU A 66 -3.10 5.96 6.29
CA GLU A 66 -1.87 5.26 6.61
C GLU A 66 -2.00 4.54 7.96
N ARG A 67 -1.65 3.24 7.99
CA ARG A 67 -1.62 2.42 9.21
C ARG A 67 -0.26 1.80 9.39
N THR A 68 0.25 1.85 10.61
CA THR A 68 1.46 1.14 11.02
C THR A 68 1.12 -0.33 11.25
N LEU A 69 1.79 -1.21 10.50
CA LEU A 69 1.63 -2.66 10.62
C LEU A 69 2.65 -3.30 11.56
N GLY A 70 3.68 -2.57 11.92
CA GLY A 70 4.72 -3.06 12.82
C GLY A 70 6.06 -2.36 12.59
N TRP A 71 7.08 -2.90 13.23
CA TRP A 71 8.41 -2.32 13.29
C TRP A 71 9.48 -3.35 12.92
N ARG A 72 10.61 -2.85 12.40
CA ARG A 72 11.83 -3.64 12.18
C ARG A 72 12.96 -2.98 12.96
N LEU A 73 13.56 -3.75 13.84
CA LEU A 73 14.63 -3.33 14.74
C LEU A 73 15.99 -3.86 14.25
N PRO A 74 17.11 -3.36 14.77
CA PRO A 74 18.43 -3.84 14.42
C PRO A 74 18.54 -5.38 14.55
N GLY A 75 19.21 -5.99 13.58
CA GLY A 75 19.32 -7.45 13.46
C GLY A 75 18.13 -8.12 12.78
N THR A 76 17.03 -7.41 12.52
CA THR A 76 15.88 -7.97 11.77
C THR A 76 16.00 -7.71 10.28
N ILE A 77 15.27 -8.52 9.50
CA ILE A 77 15.18 -8.38 8.04
C ILE A 77 13.77 -8.01 7.61
N PHE A 78 13.65 -7.45 6.40
CA PHE A 78 12.39 -7.27 5.68
C PHE A 78 12.58 -7.43 4.18
N GLY A 79 11.49 -7.62 3.43
CA GLY A 79 11.54 -7.97 2.01
C GLY A 79 11.58 -9.47 1.74
N GLU A 80 11.44 -10.30 2.78
CA GLU A 80 11.35 -11.76 2.66
C GLU A 80 10.10 -12.22 1.89
N VAL A 81 8.98 -11.53 2.02
CA VAL A 81 7.74 -11.84 1.28
C VAL A 81 7.91 -11.60 -0.21
N PRO A 82 8.36 -10.40 -0.67
CA PRO A 82 8.70 -10.17 -2.07
C PRO A 82 9.71 -11.15 -2.65
N ILE A 83 10.74 -11.49 -1.90
CA ILE A 83 11.79 -12.42 -2.35
C ILE A 83 11.26 -13.86 -2.45
N ALA A 84 10.52 -14.33 -1.45
CA ALA A 84 10.04 -15.73 -1.40
C ALA A 84 8.94 -16.02 -2.42
N PHE A 85 8.04 -15.05 -2.65
CA PHE A 85 6.84 -15.25 -3.48
C PHE A 85 6.90 -14.53 -4.83
N GLY A 86 7.96 -13.80 -5.11
CA GLY A 86 8.11 -13.10 -6.38
C GLY A 86 7.15 -11.92 -6.57
N THR A 87 6.60 -11.37 -5.47
CA THR A 87 5.64 -10.25 -5.48
C THR A 87 6.33 -8.90 -5.29
N PRO A 88 5.71 -7.76 -5.64
CA PRO A 88 6.15 -6.45 -5.18
C PRO A 88 5.97 -6.32 -3.66
N PHE A 89 6.49 -5.25 -3.08
CA PHE A 89 6.34 -4.98 -1.64
C PHE A 89 4.87 -4.75 -1.27
N PRO A 90 4.32 -5.48 -0.28
CA PRO A 90 2.92 -5.37 0.12
C PRO A 90 2.59 -4.15 0.98
N GLY A 91 3.60 -3.40 1.39
CA GLY A 91 3.53 -2.16 2.15
C GLY A 91 4.82 -1.39 2.03
N ALA A 92 4.88 -0.17 2.53
CA ALA A 92 6.07 0.65 2.52
C ALA A 92 6.86 0.52 3.84
N TYR A 93 8.16 0.77 3.77
CA TYR A 93 9.09 0.69 4.90
C TYR A 93 9.80 2.03 5.07
N ARG A 94 9.51 2.72 6.16
CA ARG A 94 9.97 4.09 6.45
C ARG A 94 10.83 4.12 7.71
N ALA A 95 11.93 4.86 7.69
CA ALA A 95 12.73 5.11 8.87
C ALA A 95 11.96 6.05 9.83
N SER A 96 11.72 5.61 11.07
CA SER A 96 11.09 6.47 12.11
C SER A 96 12.10 7.34 12.83
N GLU A 97 13.38 7.02 12.72
CA GLU A 97 14.53 7.73 13.24
C GLU A 97 15.71 7.52 12.29
N PRO A 98 16.82 8.25 12.41
CA PRO A 98 18.00 8.02 11.58
C PRO A 98 18.40 6.55 11.63
N SER A 99 18.36 5.87 10.49
CA SER A 99 18.48 4.42 10.39
C SER A 99 19.51 4.03 9.33
N ARG A 100 20.15 2.89 9.55
CA ARG A 100 21.08 2.29 8.58
C ARG A 100 20.57 0.91 8.21
N VAL A 101 20.42 0.66 6.91
CA VAL A 101 19.93 -0.63 6.40
C VAL A 101 20.81 -1.14 5.27
N MET A 102 21.07 -2.43 5.27
CA MET A 102 21.69 -3.12 4.14
C MET A 102 20.61 -3.55 3.16
N ARG A 103 20.81 -3.28 1.86
CA ARG A 103 19.95 -3.78 0.77
C ARG A 103 20.69 -4.82 -0.05
N VAL A 104 20.07 -5.98 -0.20
CA VAL A 104 20.56 -7.13 -0.99
C VAL A 104 19.63 -7.31 -2.19
N ASP A 105 20.15 -7.19 -3.39
CA ASP A 105 19.38 -7.40 -4.61
C ASP A 105 19.00 -8.87 -4.81
N PRO A 106 17.93 -9.19 -5.55
CA PRO A 106 17.45 -10.56 -5.73
C PRO A 106 18.53 -11.51 -6.25
N ARG A 107 19.38 -11.07 -7.17
CA ARG A 107 20.48 -11.88 -7.72
C ARG A 107 21.45 -12.33 -6.64
N GLN A 108 21.82 -11.42 -5.73
CA GLN A 108 22.71 -11.70 -4.63
C GLN A 108 22.08 -12.66 -3.63
N TYR A 109 20.80 -12.40 -3.29
CA TYR A 109 20.05 -13.30 -2.42
C TYR A 109 20.01 -14.72 -2.98
N TYR A 110 19.65 -14.92 -4.26
CA TYR A 110 19.56 -16.25 -4.84
C TYR A 110 20.93 -16.94 -4.94
N ALA A 111 22.01 -16.21 -5.15
CA ALA A 111 23.36 -16.77 -5.14
C ALA A 111 23.73 -17.31 -3.75
N ILE A 112 23.40 -16.59 -2.67
CA ILE A 112 23.63 -17.02 -1.28
C ILE A 112 22.70 -18.18 -0.92
N ALA A 113 21.45 -18.10 -1.28
CA ALA A 113 20.45 -19.12 -1.02
C ALA A 113 20.78 -20.45 -1.69
N ALA A 114 21.41 -20.42 -2.87
CA ALA A 114 21.91 -21.60 -3.56
C ALA A 114 23.15 -22.23 -2.86
N ALA A 115 24.01 -21.39 -2.29
CA ALA A 115 25.19 -21.84 -1.55
C ALA A 115 24.84 -22.31 -0.13
N SER A 116 23.86 -21.69 0.50
CA SER A 116 23.44 -21.96 1.88
C SER A 116 21.91 -22.17 1.96
N PRO A 117 21.43 -23.43 1.76
CA PRO A 117 20.00 -23.74 1.75
C PRO A 117 19.23 -23.33 3.02
N GLU A 118 19.91 -23.30 4.17
CA GLU A 118 19.33 -22.86 5.44
C GLU A 118 18.75 -21.43 5.38
N ILE A 119 19.37 -20.55 4.61
CA ILE A 119 18.89 -19.17 4.42
C ILE A 119 17.54 -19.18 3.71
N SER A 120 17.39 -19.98 2.64
CA SER A 120 16.13 -20.13 1.94
C SER A 120 15.01 -20.66 2.83
N ILE A 121 15.33 -21.65 3.68
CA ILE A 121 14.39 -22.24 4.64
C ILE A 121 13.93 -21.20 5.66
N LYS A 122 14.87 -20.45 6.26
CA LYS A 122 14.57 -19.39 7.23
C LYS A 122 13.75 -18.26 6.62
N ILE A 123 14.11 -17.81 5.41
CA ILE A 123 13.36 -16.76 4.67
C ILE A 123 11.95 -17.24 4.33
N GLY A 124 11.80 -18.47 3.83
CA GLY A 124 10.49 -19.03 3.50
C GLY A 124 9.59 -19.23 4.72
N ALA A 125 10.14 -19.60 5.87
CA ALA A 125 9.41 -19.73 7.13
C ALA A 125 8.92 -18.34 7.60
N LEU A 126 9.82 -17.35 7.63
CA LEU A 126 9.50 -15.97 8.03
C LEU A 126 8.50 -15.31 7.10
N ALA A 127 8.61 -15.57 5.79
CA ALA A 127 7.67 -15.04 4.82
C ALA A 127 6.25 -15.59 5.02
N ARG A 128 6.12 -16.89 5.31
CA ARG A 128 4.83 -17.52 5.62
C ARG A 128 4.21 -16.97 6.91
N GLU A 129 5.02 -16.81 7.95
CA GLU A 129 4.57 -16.24 9.24
C GLU A 129 4.04 -14.82 9.04
N ARG A 130 4.77 -13.99 8.31
CA ARG A 130 4.39 -12.58 8.09
C ARG A 130 3.20 -12.42 7.15
N ILE A 131 3.05 -13.27 6.14
CA ILE A 131 1.84 -13.30 5.30
C ILE A 131 0.63 -13.70 6.15
N GLY A 132 0.73 -14.69 7.01
CA GLY A 132 -0.34 -15.08 7.93
C GLY A 132 -0.78 -13.91 8.81
N GLY A 133 0.16 -13.13 9.34
CA GLY A 133 -0.12 -11.92 10.10
C GLY A 133 -0.78 -10.82 9.25
N LEU A 134 -0.30 -10.61 8.02
CA LEU A 134 -0.90 -9.64 7.09
C LEU A 134 -2.32 -10.05 6.65
N GLN A 135 -2.58 -11.34 6.45
CA GLN A 135 -3.92 -11.85 6.14
C GLN A 135 -4.90 -11.61 7.29
N GLY A 136 -4.46 -11.70 8.54
CA GLY A 136 -5.27 -11.35 9.71
C GLY A 136 -5.68 -9.86 9.72
N ILE A 137 -4.78 -8.98 9.31
CA ILE A 137 -5.04 -7.52 9.20
C ILE A 137 -5.92 -7.21 7.98
N VAL A 138 -5.73 -7.92 6.87
CA VAL A 138 -6.53 -7.78 5.64
C VAL A 138 -7.89 -8.46 5.77
N ALA A 139 -8.03 -9.46 6.65
CA ALA A 139 -9.30 -10.17 6.91
C ALA A 139 -10.28 -9.37 7.79
N GLU A 140 -9.86 -8.29 8.46
CA GLU A 140 -10.84 -7.30 8.92
C GLU A 140 -11.45 -6.66 7.67
N PRO A 141 -12.77 -6.85 7.44
CA PRO A 141 -13.42 -6.19 6.31
C PRO A 141 -13.14 -4.69 6.44
N PRO A 142 -12.64 -4.03 5.39
CA PRO A 142 -12.37 -2.62 5.43
C PRO A 142 -13.65 -1.92 5.89
N LYS A 143 -13.57 -1.12 6.96
CA LYS A 143 -14.71 -0.30 7.37
C LYS A 143 -15.12 0.53 6.17
N ALA A 144 -16.37 0.41 5.76
CA ALA A 144 -16.88 1.15 4.64
C ALA A 144 -16.65 2.66 4.88
N ARG A 145 -15.99 3.32 3.94
CA ARG A 145 -15.81 4.79 3.97
C ARG A 145 -17.14 5.53 3.83
N VAL A 146 -18.11 4.87 3.19
CA VAL A 146 -19.42 5.40 2.89
C VAL A 146 -20.48 4.34 3.20
N THR A 147 -21.53 4.73 3.92
CA THR A 147 -22.77 3.97 3.99
C THR A 147 -23.78 4.64 3.08
N MET A 148 -24.36 3.90 2.16
CA MET A 148 -25.36 4.39 1.23
C MET A 148 -26.71 3.70 1.48
N VAL A 149 -27.76 4.48 1.60
CA VAL A 149 -29.14 3.99 1.67
C VAL A 149 -29.91 4.41 0.43
N GLY A 150 -30.65 3.49 -0.15
CA GLY A 150 -31.49 3.79 -1.29
C GLY A 150 -32.07 2.58 -1.99
N HIS A 151 -33.01 2.81 -2.91
CA HIS A 151 -33.74 1.78 -3.60
C HIS A 151 -32.89 1.01 -4.60
N ARG A 152 -33.13 -0.32 -4.70
CA ARG A 152 -32.37 -1.23 -5.56
C ARG A 152 -32.39 -0.85 -7.04
N TRP A 153 -33.53 -0.37 -7.52
CA TRP A 153 -33.77 -0.10 -8.93
C TRP A 153 -33.73 1.38 -9.28
N ASP A 154 -33.36 2.21 -8.34
CA ASP A 154 -33.20 3.66 -8.57
C ASP A 154 -31.95 3.96 -9.40
N THR A 155 -32.10 4.82 -10.41
CA THR A 155 -31.03 5.19 -11.34
C THR A 155 -29.88 5.93 -10.61
N ALA A 156 -30.22 6.89 -9.74
CA ALA A 156 -29.23 7.66 -9.02
C ALA A 156 -28.44 6.78 -8.04
N CYS A 157 -29.11 5.84 -7.38
CA CYS A 157 -28.45 4.82 -6.56
C CYS A 157 -27.47 3.99 -7.38
N SER A 158 -27.87 3.56 -8.58
CA SER A 158 -27.02 2.76 -9.46
C SER A 158 -25.82 3.53 -9.98
N GLU A 159 -26.00 4.81 -10.31
CA GLU A 159 -24.92 5.71 -10.74
C GLU A 159 -23.90 5.94 -9.63
N LEU A 160 -24.35 6.22 -8.42
CA LEU A 160 -23.48 6.43 -7.25
C LEU A 160 -22.71 5.16 -6.90
N ARG A 161 -23.33 4.00 -6.92
CA ARG A 161 -22.65 2.72 -6.68
C ARG A 161 -21.55 2.44 -7.71
N ARG A 162 -21.84 2.68 -9.00
CA ARG A 162 -20.82 2.55 -10.05
C ARG A 162 -19.70 3.56 -9.86
N PHE A 163 -20.03 4.80 -9.47
CA PHE A 163 -19.04 5.83 -9.20
C PHE A 163 -18.11 5.42 -8.05
N LEU A 164 -18.65 5.00 -6.92
CA LEU A 164 -17.88 4.54 -5.76
C LEU A 164 -16.98 3.35 -6.13
N ALA A 165 -17.54 2.34 -6.80
CA ALA A 165 -16.79 1.16 -7.22
C ALA A 165 -15.65 1.48 -8.21
N ARG A 166 -15.88 2.34 -9.20
CA ARG A 166 -14.85 2.75 -10.16
C ARG A 166 -13.70 3.53 -9.52
N ASN A 167 -13.98 4.27 -8.45
CA ASN A 167 -12.98 5.02 -7.71
C ASN A 167 -12.40 4.22 -6.53
N GLN A 168 -12.66 2.91 -6.46
CA GLN A 168 -12.16 1.99 -5.41
C GLN A 168 -12.50 2.46 -4.00
N ILE A 169 -13.66 3.09 -3.82
CA ILE A 169 -14.14 3.54 -2.52
C ILE A 169 -14.98 2.42 -1.92
N SER A 170 -14.59 1.97 -0.73
CA SER A 170 -15.35 0.97 0.02
C SER A 170 -16.67 1.58 0.50
N PHE A 171 -17.76 0.88 0.24
CA PHE A 171 -19.08 1.33 0.69
C PHE A 171 -19.97 0.16 1.11
N ASP A 172 -20.79 0.43 2.10
CA ASP A 172 -21.91 -0.42 2.48
C ASP A 172 -23.17 0.09 1.80
N TRP A 173 -23.94 -0.81 1.22
CA TRP A 173 -25.23 -0.47 0.64
C TRP A 173 -26.36 -1.17 1.39
N ILE A 174 -27.31 -0.38 1.87
CA ILE A 174 -28.45 -0.81 2.62
C ILE A 174 -29.71 -0.40 1.85
N THR A 175 -30.61 -1.31 1.61
CA THR A 175 -31.91 -0.98 1.00
C THR A 175 -32.91 -0.56 2.09
N PRO A 176 -33.90 0.31 1.78
CA PRO A 176 -34.89 0.77 2.76
C PRO A 176 -35.70 -0.36 3.40
N ASP A 177 -35.91 -1.44 2.67
CA ASP A 177 -36.60 -2.65 3.11
C ASP A 177 -35.72 -3.62 3.93
N SER A 178 -34.45 -3.30 4.11
CA SER A 178 -33.51 -4.15 4.86
C SER A 178 -33.81 -4.06 6.37
N PRO A 179 -33.96 -5.22 7.06
CA PRO A 179 -34.09 -5.23 8.52
C PRO A 179 -32.84 -4.67 9.25
N GLU A 180 -31.70 -4.60 8.55
CA GLU A 180 -30.46 -4.09 9.09
C GLU A 180 -30.42 -2.56 9.13
N LEU A 181 -31.33 -1.86 8.41
CA LEU A 181 -31.31 -0.40 8.32
C LEU A 181 -31.34 0.25 9.70
N ALA A 182 -32.23 -0.19 10.56
CA ALA A 182 -32.41 0.36 11.91
C ALA A 182 -31.18 0.16 12.81
N THR A 183 -30.42 -0.91 12.60
CA THR A 183 -29.24 -1.24 13.41
C THR A 183 -27.95 -0.64 12.86
N ARG A 184 -27.85 -0.48 11.54
CA ARG A 184 -26.64 -0.02 10.86
C ARG A 184 -26.66 1.48 10.55
N TRP A 185 -27.83 2.12 10.53
CA TRP A 185 -27.97 3.55 10.36
C TRP A 185 -28.09 4.23 11.71
N PRO A 186 -27.15 5.07 12.12
CA PRO A 186 -27.20 5.78 13.41
C PRO A 186 -28.21 6.91 13.35
N GLY A 187 -29.18 6.88 14.26
CA GLY A 187 -30.27 7.86 14.36
C GLY A 187 -31.51 7.47 13.57
N THR A 188 -32.33 8.45 13.22
CA THR A 188 -33.56 8.23 12.45
C THR A 188 -33.23 7.82 11.03
N PRO A 189 -33.75 6.69 10.50
CA PRO A 189 -33.57 6.32 9.10
C PRO A 189 -34.08 7.41 8.15
N PRO A 190 -33.42 7.62 7.00
CA PRO A 190 -33.87 8.56 6.00
C PRO A 190 -35.26 8.20 5.45
N SER A 191 -36.00 9.23 5.00
CA SER A 191 -37.28 9.05 4.32
C SER A 191 -37.11 8.69 2.85
N ASP A 192 -38.19 8.20 2.20
CA ASP A 192 -38.15 7.87 0.77
C ASP A 192 -37.80 9.05 -0.11
N ASP A 193 -38.16 10.26 0.30
CA ASP A 193 -37.86 11.49 -0.43
C ASP A 193 -36.38 11.90 -0.36
N ASP A 194 -35.61 11.35 0.56
CA ASP A 194 -34.20 11.66 0.76
C ASP A 194 -33.26 10.78 -0.10
N TYR A 195 -33.73 9.66 -0.61
CA TYR A 195 -32.88 8.69 -1.31
C TYR A 195 -32.36 9.17 -2.66
N PRO A 196 -31.15 8.81 -3.06
CA PRO A 196 -30.13 8.10 -2.27
C PRO A 196 -29.50 8.98 -1.18
N VAL A 197 -29.27 8.42 0.01
CA VAL A 197 -28.55 9.10 1.10
C VAL A 197 -27.18 8.46 1.27
N LEU A 198 -26.15 9.28 1.37
CA LEU A 198 -24.81 8.85 1.71
C LEU A 198 -24.43 9.39 3.09
N ARG A 199 -23.78 8.53 3.87
CA ARG A 199 -23.14 8.89 5.13
C ARG A 199 -21.66 8.50 5.09
N LEU A 200 -20.78 9.44 5.35
CA LEU A 200 -19.34 9.23 5.43
C LEU A 200 -18.95 8.70 6.81
N ALA A 201 -17.72 8.16 6.92
CA ALA A 201 -17.18 7.64 8.17
C ALA A 201 -17.04 8.70 9.28
N ASP A 202 -16.92 9.99 8.94
CA ASP A 202 -16.90 11.12 9.86
C ASP A 202 -18.28 11.53 10.38
N GLY A 203 -19.36 10.88 9.87
CA GLY A 203 -20.75 11.16 10.23
C GLY A 203 -21.45 12.15 9.31
N THR A 204 -20.76 12.79 8.38
CA THR A 204 -21.35 13.68 7.39
C THR A 204 -22.39 12.95 6.56
N THR A 205 -23.61 13.49 6.49
CA THR A 205 -24.72 12.90 5.74
C THR A 205 -25.17 13.86 4.63
N ILE A 206 -25.44 13.32 3.44
CA ILE A 206 -25.89 14.08 2.29
C ILE A 206 -27.01 13.34 1.55
N ASN A 207 -28.09 14.03 1.28
CA ASN A 207 -29.26 13.50 0.58
C ASN A 207 -29.16 13.82 -0.92
N ARG A 208 -29.47 12.87 -1.77
CA ARG A 208 -29.47 13.00 -3.24
C ARG A 208 -28.21 13.64 -3.82
N PRO A 209 -26.99 13.24 -3.38
CA PRO A 209 -25.78 13.88 -3.85
C PRO A 209 -25.54 13.59 -5.33
N SER A 210 -24.99 14.58 -6.03
CA SER A 210 -24.38 14.32 -7.34
C SER A 210 -23.05 13.56 -7.16
N THR A 211 -22.61 12.85 -8.21
CA THR A 211 -21.28 12.20 -8.21
C THR A 211 -20.15 13.19 -7.96
N ARG A 212 -20.32 14.46 -8.37
CA ARG A 212 -19.35 15.53 -8.14
C ARG A 212 -19.28 15.94 -6.68
N ASP A 213 -20.41 16.01 -6.00
CA ASP A 213 -20.45 16.31 -4.56
C ASP A 213 -19.80 15.22 -3.76
N VAL A 214 -20.10 13.97 -4.09
CA VAL A 214 -19.45 12.80 -3.49
C VAL A 214 -17.93 12.79 -3.74
N ALA A 215 -17.49 13.12 -4.96
CA ALA A 215 -16.07 13.24 -5.27
C ALA A 215 -15.35 14.27 -4.39
N ARG A 216 -15.96 15.45 -4.19
CA ARG A 216 -15.42 16.51 -3.34
C ARG A 216 -15.33 16.08 -1.87
N LEU A 217 -16.41 15.51 -1.34
CA LEU A 217 -16.48 15.05 0.05
C LEU A 217 -15.47 13.95 0.36
N LEU A 218 -15.20 13.09 -0.61
CA LEU A 218 -14.22 11.99 -0.48
C LEU A 218 -12.78 12.43 -0.77
N GLY A 219 -12.55 13.73 -1.05
CA GLY A 219 -11.22 14.26 -1.33
C GLY A 219 -10.66 13.85 -2.71
N LEU A 220 -11.53 13.41 -3.64
CA LEU A 220 -11.11 13.13 -5.00
C LEU A 220 -10.81 14.45 -5.71
N GLN A 221 -9.83 14.42 -6.60
CA GLN A 221 -9.47 15.61 -7.37
C GLN A 221 -10.57 15.96 -8.38
N THR A 222 -11.28 17.05 -8.13
CA THR A 222 -12.38 17.56 -8.99
C THR A 222 -12.05 18.86 -9.70
N THR A 223 -10.88 19.43 -9.45
CA THR A 223 -10.39 20.68 -10.04
C THR A 223 -9.00 20.46 -10.63
N ALA A 224 -8.69 21.20 -11.68
CA ALA A 224 -7.36 21.19 -12.26
C ALA A 224 -6.31 21.67 -11.24
N ARG A 225 -5.13 21.03 -11.21
CA ARG A 225 -4.01 21.45 -10.34
C ARG A 225 -3.24 22.63 -10.89
N LEU A 226 -3.18 22.71 -12.22
CA LEU A 226 -2.47 23.78 -12.94
C LEU A 226 -3.49 24.69 -13.64
N ALA A 227 -3.12 25.94 -13.86
CA ALA A 227 -3.93 26.89 -14.61
C ALA A 227 -3.98 26.54 -16.10
N GLU A 228 -2.89 25.97 -16.62
CA GLU A 228 -2.73 25.57 -18.02
C GLU A 228 -2.11 24.18 -18.12
N TYR A 229 -2.49 23.46 -19.14
CA TYR A 229 -1.95 22.14 -19.51
C TYR A 229 -1.64 22.12 -21.00
N ASP A 230 -0.45 21.63 -21.37
CA ASP A 230 -0.09 21.43 -22.78
C ASP A 230 -0.96 20.38 -23.46
N THR A 231 -1.39 19.36 -22.71
CA THR A 231 -2.20 18.25 -23.21
C THR A 231 -3.11 17.73 -22.13
N MET A 232 -4.35 17.41 -22.47
CA MET A 232 -5.29 16.71 -21.61
C MET A 232 -5.73 15.41 -22.28
N ILE A 233 -5.53 14.28 -21.58
CA ILE A 233 -5.94 12.96 -22.05
C ILE A 233 -7.14 12.52 -21.25
N ILE A 234 -8.28 12.31 -21.93
CA ILE A 234 -9.53 11.86 -21.33
C ILE A 234 -9.73 10.38 -21.66
N GLY A 235 -9.67 9.56 -20.61
CA GLY A 235 -9.87 8.11 -20.68
C GLY A 235 -8.57 7.31 -20.54
N GLY A 236 -8.65 6.21 -19.76
CA GLY A 236 -7.56 5.27 -19.48
C GLY A 236 -7.62 4.00 -20.34
N GLY A 237 -8.30 4.03 -21.47
CA GLY A 237 -8.31 2.92 -22.44
C GLY A 237 -6.97 2.81 -23.20
N PRO A 238 -6.79 1.78 -24.07
CA PRO A 238 -5.53 1.56 -24.79
C PRO A 238 -5.03 2.79 -25.54
N ALA A 239 -5.91 3.57 -26.17
CA ALA A 239 -5.56 4.80 -26.88
C ALA A 239 -5.11 5.91 -25.94
N GLY A 240 -5.77 6.10 -24.79
CA GLY A 240 -5.37 7.08 -23.78
C GLY A 240 -4.02 6.75 -23.12
N LEU A 241 -3.79 5.48 -22.83
CA LEU A 241 -2.49 5.00 -22.32
C LEU A 241 -1.37 5.19 -23.36
N ALA A 242 -1.61 4.88 -24.62
CA ALA A 242 -0.66 5.12 -25.70
C ALA A 242 -0.34 6.62 -25.87
N ALA A 243 -1.37 7.47 -25.81
CA ALA A 243 -1.19 8.93 -25.86
C ALA A 243 -0.37 9.45 -24.68
N GLN A 244 -0.56 8.91 -23.48
CA GLN A 244 0.22 9.27 -22.28
C GLN A 244 1.71 8.89 -22.44
N CYS A 245 2.01 7.74 -23.03
CA CYS A 245 3.39 7.31 -23.30
C CYS A 245 4.09 8.17 -24.35
N THR A 246 3.33 8.76 -25.29
CA THR A 246 3.88 9.60 -26.36
C THR A 246 3.92 11.09 -26.04
N ALA A 247 3.07 11.54 -25.10
CA ALA A 247 3.05 12.94 -24.64
C ALA A 247 4.27 13.21 -23.74
N ARG A 248 5.37 13.67 -24.32
CA ARG A 248 6.54 14.12 -23.55
C ARG A 248 6.40 15.60 -23.18
N PRO A 249 6.66 16.00 -21.92
CA PRO A 249 6.73 17.41 -21.56
C PRO A 249 7.81 18.10 -22.39
N ARG A 250 7.55 19.30 -22.91
CA ARG A 250 8.57 20.13 -23.53
C ARG A 250 9.64 20.49 -22.47
N GLY A 251 10.87 20.07 -22.68
CA GLY A 251 12.00 20.37 -21.79
C GLY A 251 12.51 19.21 -20.94
N TYR A 252 11.98 18.00 -21.08
CA TYR A 252 12.61 16.81 -20.48
C TYR A 252 13.86 16.43 -21.27
N VAL A 253 15.03 16.74 -20.70
CA VAL A 253 16.33 16.18 -21.13
C VAL A 253 16.55 14.95 -20.26
N PRO A 254 16.83 13.76 -20.85
CA PRO A 254 17.03 12.51 -20.10
C PRO A 254 18.26 12.54 -19.20
#